data_380ef7e19885c344816fd2288118c621
#
_entry.id   380ef7e19885c344816fd2288118c621
#
_cell.length_a   1.000
_cell.length_b   1.000
_cell.length_c   1.000
_cell.angle_alpha   90.00
_cell.angle_beta   90.00
_cell.angle_gamma   90.00
#
_symmetry.space_group_name_H-M   'P 1'
#
loop_
_entity.id
_entity.type
_entity.pdbx_description
1 polymer ?
#
loop_
_entity_poly.entity_id
_entity_poly.type
_entity_poly.pdbx_seq_one_letter_code
_entity_poly.pdbx_strand_id
1 'polypeptide(L)'
;MPVHTDGAGGSLVPYPSSPTLRHAYTLLRAAWSANWGLYTLTTINVALSILDASLSGLHTNQILGFLASAALLLVPRFPWTAVTVIVPSEAYNIMTSQLTGATVATWFAIGHLMYRRRYLQLFLALLTLVCTNLVAWLMGQEVGPHLQHLTIFTTVCFGIVAVLRRADTSLAKAEATRIEALNNQRALIARELHDTLARANTHIVLLAQNARNNPHDHHQPTTALNDIIPTGRHSV
;
A
#
# COMPACT_ATOMS: atom_id res chain seq x y z
N MET A 1 -18.38 -35.91 17.76
CA MET A 1 -17.89 -34.82 18.62
C MET A 1 -17.71 -33.58 17.74
N PRO A 2 -18.47 -32.51 17.92
CA PRO A 2 -18.28 -31.28 17.18
C PRO A 2 -17.16 -30.47 17.81
N VAL A 3 -16.18 -30.06 17.00
CA VAL A 3 -15.10 -29.16 17.40
C VAL A 3 -15.67 -27.75 17.45
N HIS A 4 -15.74 -27.19 18.64
CA HIS A 4 -16.01 -25.80 18.91
C HIS A 4 -14.82 -24.97 18.38
N THR A 5 -15.02 -24.22 17.31
CA THR A 5 -14.09 -23.16 16.90
C THR A 5 -14.53 -21.87 17.57
N ASP A 6 -13.84 -21.54 18.66
CA ASP A 6 -14.00 -20.27 19.36
C ASP A 6 -13.59 -19.12 18.46
N GLY A 7 -14.51 -18.16 18.38
CA GLY A 7 -14.39 -16.96 17.58
C GLY A 7 -13.28 -16.03 18.06
N ALA A 8 -12.21 -15.95 17.33
CA ALA A 8 -11.33 -14.79 17.33
C ALA A 8 -12.02 -13.71 16.49
N GLY A 9 -12.77 -12.83 17.14
CA GLY A 9 -13.37 -11.63 16.56
C GLY A 9 -12.29 -10.61 16.15
N GLY A 10 -11.52 -10.93 15.12
CA GLY A 10 -10.74 -9.96 14.41
C GLY A 10 -11.70 -9.05 13.66
N SER A 11 -11.81 -7.78 14.06
CA SER A 11 -12.52 -6.76 13.32
C SER A 11 -11.93 -6.65 11.92
N LEU A 12 -12.50 -7.41 11.00
CA LEU A 12 -12.25 -7.28 9.57
C LEU A 12 -12.71 -5.88 9.19
N VAL A 13 -11.76 -4.97 8.98
CA VAL A 13 -12.04 -3.72 8.28
C VAL A 13 -12.75 -4.12 6.99
N PRO A 14 -14.00 -3.69 6.77
CA PRO A 14 -14.77 -4.13 5.61
C PRO A 14 -14.00 -3.74 4.36
N TYR A 15 -13.57 -4.73 3.63
CA TYR A 15 -12.99 -4.55 2.29
C TYR A 15 -14.09 -3.89 1.45
N PRO A 16 -13.82 -2.79 0.74
CA PRO A 16 -14.85 -2.14 -0.03
C PRO A 16 -15.49 -3.15 -0.97
N SER A 17 -16.76 -3.43 -0.74
CA SER A 17 -17.52 -4.47 -1.42
C SER A 17 -17.77 -4.15 -2.91
N SER A 18 -17.64 -2.88 -3.29
CA SER A 18 -17.83 -2.47 -4.68
C SER A 18 -16.52 -2.55 -5.49
N PRO A 19 -16.56 -3.13 -6.70
CA PRO A 19 -15.39 -3.21 -7.57
C PRO A 19 -14.82 -1.82 -7.95
N THR A 20 -15.68 -0.80 -8.02
CA THR A 20 -15.30 0.59 -8.30
C THR A 20 -14.45 1.20 -7.19
N LEU A 21 -14.80 0.97 -5.92
CA LEU A 21 -14.01 1.46 -4.79
C LEU A 21 -12.66 0.75 -4.67
N ARG A 22 -12.60 -0.55 -5.01
CA ARG A 22 -11.32 -1.27 -5.08
C ARG A 22 -10.42 -0.70 -6.18
N HIS A 23 -10.98 -0.44 -7.34
CA HIS A 23 -10.23 0.13 -8.46
C HIS A 23 -9.74 1.54 -8.13
N ALA A 24 -10.58 2.40 -7.59
CA ALA A 24 -10.21 3.73 -7.14
C ALA A 24 -9.09 3.68 -6.07
N TYR A 25 -9.19 2.77 -5.10
CA TYR A 25 -8.17 2.60 -4.08
C TYR A 25 -6.82 2.12 -4.67
N THR A 26 -6.84 1.15 -5.60
CA THR A 26 -5.60 0.67 -6.25
C THR A 26 -4.95 1.75 -7.10
N LEU A 27 -5.72 2.56 -7.80
CA LEU A 27 -5.22 3.71 -8.56
C LEU A 27 -4.63 4.78 -7.65
N LEU A 28 -5.32 5.15 -6.57
CA LEU A 28 -4.81 6.10 -5.58
C LEU A 28 -3.52 5.61 -4.92
N ARG A 29 -3.46 4.33 -4.58
CA ARG A 29 -2.26 3.71 -4.02
C ARG A 29 -1.10 3.73 -5.02
N ALA A 30 -1.36 3.33 -6.28
CA ALA A 30 -0.36 3.34 -7.35
C ALA A 30 0.15 4.77 -7.61
N ALA A 31 -0.75 5.74 -7.68
CA ALA A 31 -0.41 7.16 -7.86
C ALA A 31 0.44 7.68 -6.70
N TRP A 32 0.09 7.35 -5.46
CA TRP A 32 0.82 7.80 -4.27
C TRP A 32 2.17 7.10 -4.11
N SER A 33 2.24 5.78 -4.35
CA SER A 33 3.49 5.00 -4.29
C SER A 33 4.48 5.42 -5.38
N ALA A 34 4.00 5.78 -6.55
CA ALA A 34 4.80 6.27 -7.68
C ALA A 34 5.13 7.79 -7.61
N ASN A 35 4.77 8.47 -6.50
CA ASN A 35 4.90 9.92 -6.29
C ASN A 35 4.03 10.79 -7.23
N TRP A 36 3.17 10.20 -8.05
CA TRP A 36 2.28 10.96 -8.93
C TRP A 36 1.34 11.90 -8.16
N GLY A 37 0.84 11.44 -7.01
CA GLY A 37 0.05 12.29 -6.13
C GLY A 37 0.78 13.54 -5.69
N LEU A 38 2.07 13.40 -5.33
CA LEU A 38 2.91 14.54 -4.97
C LEU A 38 3.13 15.49 -6.15
N TYR A 39 3.40 14.95 -7.34
CA TYR A 39 3.59 15.79 -8.54
C TYR A 39 2.32 16.55 -8.93
N THR A 40 1.16 15.89 -8.88
CA THR A 40 -0.14 16.56 -9.15
C THR A 40 -0.39 17.69 -8.16
N LEU A 41 -0.20 17.42 -6.86
CA LEU A 41 -0.39 18.43 -5.81
C LEU A 41 0.60 19.59 -5.93
N THR A 42 1.86 19.29 -6.29
CA THR A 42 2.85 20.34 -6.58
C THR A 42 2.44 21.22 -7.76
N THR A 43 1.94 20.60 -8.84
CA THR A 43 1.45 21.34 -10.01
C THR A 43 0.29 22.27 -9.66
N ILE A 44 -0.67 21.77 -8.87
CA ILE A 44 -1.80 22.58 -8.37
C ILE A 44 -1.28 23.74 -7.51
N ASN A 45 -0.34 23.46 -6.58
CA ASN A 45 0.22 24.47 -5.70
C ASN A 45 0.98 25.56 -6.48
N VAL A 46 1.76 25.18 -7.49
CA VAL A 46 2.44 26.12 -8.39
C VAL A 46 1.42 26.97 -9.16
N ALA A 47 0.37 26.36 -9.71
CA ALA A 47 -0.68 27.08 -10.42
C ALA A 47 -1.40 28.10 -9.52
N LEU A 48 -1.72 27.72 -8.29
CA LEU A 48 -2.33 28.63 -7.28
C LEU A 48 -1.37 29.76 -6.90
N SER A 49 -0.08 29.48 -6.76
CA SER A 49 0.94 30.50 -6.48
C SER A 49 1.12 31.48 -7.64
N ILE A 50 1.03 31.02 -8.90
CA ILE A 50 1.04 31.90 -10.07
C ILE A 50 -0.19 32.79 -10.08
N LEU A 51 -1.38 32.24 -9.79
CA LEU A 51 -2.61 33.01 -9.73
C LEU A 51 -2.52 34.10 -8.64
N ASP A 52 -2.05 33.75 -7.45
CA ASP A 52 -1.86 34.68 -6.36
C ASP A 52 -0.87 35.81 -6.73
N ALA A 53 0.28 35.46 -7.33
CA ALA A 53 1.27 36.42 -7.81
C ALA A 53 0.71 37.35 -8.91
N SER A 54 -0.20 36.86 -9.73
CA SER A 54 -0.84 37.68 -10.78
C SER A 54 -1.84 38.71 -10.23
N LEU A 55 -2.42 38.42 -9.08
CA LEU A 55 -3.42 39.29 -8.42
C LEU A 55 -2.79 40.29 -7.46
N SER A 56 -1.78 39.88 -6.70
CA SER A 56 -1.19 40.67 -5.61
C SER A 56 0.17 41.30 -5.94
N GLY A 57 0.76 40.95 -7.09
CA GLY A 57 2.12 41.32 -7.45
C GLY A 57 3.18 40.35 -6.93
N LEU A 58 4.40 40.45 -7.46
CA LEU A 58 5.48 39.51 -7.08
C LEU A 58 6.21 40.00 -5.81
N HIS A 59 5.94 39.36 -4.69
CA HIS A 59 6.60 39.61 -3.41
C HIS A 59 7.57 38.50 -3.02
N THR A 60 8.51 38.77 -2.12
CA THR A 60 9.51 37.79 -1.66
C THR A 60 8.89 36.47 -1.17
N ASN A 61 7.73 36.55 -0.48
CA ASN A 61 7.02 35.37 0.04
C ASN A 61 6.51 34.47 -1.08
N GLN A 62 6.10 35.04 -2.20
CA GLN A 62 5.65 34.28 -3.37
C GLN A 62 6.81 33.58 -4.08
N ILE A 63 7.97 34.26 -4.18
CA ILE A 63 9.19 33.62 -4.70
C ILE A 63 9.58 32.42 -3.83
N LEU A 64 9.53 32.56 -2.50
CA LEU A 64 9.77 31.47 -1.59
C LEU A 64 8.72 30.35 -1.71
N GLY A 65 7.46 30.70 -1.94
CA GLY A 65 6.40 29.74 -2.23
C GLY A 65 6.66 28.91 -3.48
N PHE A 66 7.11 29.55 -4.56
CA PHE A 66 7.53 28.86 -5.79
C PHE A 66 8.74 27.96 -5.56
N LEU A 67 9.75 28.46 -4.83
CA LEU A 67 10.95 27.68 -4.50
C LEU A 67 10.61 26.44 -3.66
N ALA A 68 9.76 26.62 -2.65
CA ALA A 68 9.27 25.51 -1.82
C ALA A 68 8.47 24.48 -2.63
N SER A 69 7.62 24.95 -3.55
CA SER A 69 6.85 24.08 -4.44
C SER A 69 7.73 23.30 -5.41
N ALA A 70 8.75 23.94 -5.98
CA ALA A 70 9.73 23.27 -6.82
C ALA A 70 10.58 22.26 -6.02
N ALA A 71 10.99 22.62 -4.80
CA ALA A 71 11.72 21.73 -3.92
C ALA A 71 10.90 20.49 -3.52
N LEU A 72 9.57 20.59 -3.47
CA LEU A 72 8.69 19.47 -3.17
C LEU A 72 8.84 18.32 -4.19
N LEU A 73 9.14 18.62 -5.47
CA LEU A 73 9.43 17.62 -6.50
C LEU A 73 10.67 16.78 -6.19
N LEU A 74 11.61 17.35 -5.43
CA LEU A 74 12.86 16.70 -5.07
C LEU A 74 12.76 15.87 -3.78
N VAL A 75 11.75 16.10 -2.94
CA VAL A 75 11.58 15.41 -1.66
C VAL A 75 11.58 13.87 -1.77
N PRO A 76 10.95 13.25 -2.79
CA PRO A 76 10.98 11.80 -2.93
C PRO A 76 12.38 11.22 -3.09
N ARG A 77 13.25 11.94 -3.77
CA ARG A 77 14.64 11.53 -4.05
C ARG A 77 15.62 12.04 -3.00
N PHE A 78 15.42 13.26 -2.54
CA PHE A 78 16.25 13.95 -1.57
C PHE A 78 15.39 14.47 -0.40
N PRO A 79 15.06 13.64 0.59
CA PRO A 79 14.16 14.04 1.67
C PRO A 79 14.68 15.21 2.53
N TRP A 80 15.98 15.50 2.47
CA TRP A 80 16.59 16.65 3.15
C TRP A 80 16.14 18.00 2.55
N THR A 81 15.67 18.05 1.30
CA THR A 81 15.12 19.28 0.70
C THR A 81 13.89 19.81 1.45
N ALA A 82 13.14 18.94 2.14
CA ALA A 82 12.06 19.36 3.01
C ALA A 82 12.58 20.21 4.17
N VAL A 83 13.67 19.80 4.81
CA VAL A 83 14.25 20.46 5.98
C VAL A 83 15.08 21.70 5.59
N THR A 84 15.78 21.64 4.44
CA THR A 84 16.73 22.71 4.05
C THR A 84 16.13 23.81 3.20
N VAL A 85 15.01 23.56 2.51
CA VAL A 85 14.39 24.53 1.59
C VAL A 85 12.96 24.84 2.00
N ILE A 86 12.12 23.79 2.12
CA ILE A 86 10.68 23.99 2.32
C ILE A 86 10.38 24.57 3.70
N VAL A 87 10.95 23.98 4.76
CA VAL A 87 10.73 24.44 6.14
C VAL A 87 11.26 25.84 6.40
N PRO A 88 12.46 26.25 5.94
CA PRO A 88 12.91 27.63 6.05
C PRO A 88 12.05 28.63 5.29
N SER A 89 11.51 28.26 4.13
CA SER A 89 10.56 29.11 3.41
C SER A 89 9.28 29.35 4.20
N GLU A 90 8.79 28.33 4.87
CA GLU A 90 7.62 28.44 5.76
C GLU A 90 7.98 29.25 7.04
N ALA A 91 9.17 29.04 7.59
CA ALA A 91 9.66 29.81 8.73
C ALA A 91 9.64 31.34 8.43
N TYR A 92 10.06 31.71 7.23
CA TYR A 92 10.00 33.10 6.78
C TYR A 92 8.53 33.60 6.70
N ASN A 93 7.60 32.79 6.18
CA ASN A 93 6.18 33.14 6.13
C ASN A 93 5.58 33.36 7.54
N ILE A 94 5.94 32.51 8.49
CA ILE A 94 5.52 32.66 9.89
C ILE A 94 6.02 34.00 10.45
N MET A 95 7.29 34.36 10.18
CA MET A 95 7.86 35.61 10.65
C MET A 95 7.26 36.85 9.98
N THR A 96 6.68 36.73 8.78
CA THR A 96 6.01 37.81 8.06
C THR A 96 4.49 37.76 8.20
N SER A 97 3.97 36.83 8.99
CA SER A 97 2.54 36.59 9.22
C SER A 97 1.73 36.43 7.93
N GLN A 98 2.31 35.75 6.92
CA GLN A 98 1.68 35.50 5.62
C GLN A 98 1.48 34.00 5.38
N LEU A 99 0.37 33.67 4.73
CA LEU A 99 0.10 32.31 4.24
C LEU A 99 0.35 32.29 2.73
N THR A 100 1.26 31.41 2.30
CA THR A 100 1.63 31.31 0.88
C THR A 100 1.69 29.86 0.42
N GLY A 101 2.10 29.66 -0.83
CA GLY A 101 2.37 28.33 -1.39
C GLY A 101 3.41 27.51 -0.61
N ALA A 102 4.32 28.14 0.15
CA ALA A 102 5.26 27.44 1.01
C ALA A 102 4.56 26.70 2.16
N THR A 103 3.51 27.25 2.73
CA THR A 103 2.69 26.61 3.77
C THR A 103 2.09 25.30 3.25
N VAL A 104 1.51 25.33 2.05
CA VAL A 104 0.93 24.14 1.40
C VAL A 104 2.03 23.12 1.07
N ALA A 105 3.17 23.56 0.55
CA ALA A 105 4.31 22.68 0.26
C ALA A 105 4.83 21.99 1.53
N THR A 106 4.86 22.70 2.66
CA THR A 106 5.28 22.17 3.96
C THR A 106 4.37 21.03 4.41
N TRP A 107 3.05 21.16 4.28
CA TRP A 107 2.11 20.11 4.64
C TRP A 107 2.30 18.84 3.80
N PHE A 108 2.48 18.99 2.50
CA PHE A 108 2.73 17.84 1.62
C PHE A 108 4.08 17.21 1.90
N ALA A 109 5.12 17.98 2.21
CA ALA A 109 6.42 17.46 2.60
C ALA A 109 6.32 16.66 3.90
N ILE A 110 5.64 17.19 4.93
CA ILE A 110 5.40 16.49 6.21
C ILE A 110 4.65 15.18 5.97
N GLY A 111 3.55 15.21 5.20
CA GLY A 111 2.76 14.02 4.86
C GLY A 111 3.60 12.96 4.13
N HIS A 112 4.42 13.39 3.17
CA HIS A 112 5.30 12.48 2.42
C HIS A 112 6.39 11.87 3.30
N LEU A 113 7.09 12.67 4.11
CA LEU A 113 8.12 12.19 5.04
C LEU A 113 7.53 11.16 6.01
N MET A 114 6.33 11.44 6.51
CA MET A 114 5.59 10.55 7.40
C MET A 114 5.22 9.24 6.71
N TYR A 115 4.70 9.29 5.50
CA TYR A 115 4.35 8.09 4.71
C TYR A 115 5.58 7.22 4.44
N ARG A 116 6.71 7.84 4.05
CA ARG A 116 7.99 7.16 3.75
C ARG A 116 8.78 6.74 5.00
N ARG A 117 8.24 6.94 6.22
CA ARG A 117 8.91 6.63 7.50
C ARG A 117 10.24 7.35 7.70
N ARG A 118 10.39 8.54 7.16
CA ARG A 118 11.59 9.37 7.34
C ARG A 118 11.48 10.18 8.63
N TYR A 119 11.45 9.48 9.77
CA TYR A 119 11.15 10.07 11.08
C TYR A 119 12.17 11.12 11.53
N LEU A 120 13.46 10.98 11.19
CA LEU A 120 14.47 11.96 11.55
C LEU A 120 14.19 13.30 10.86
N GLN A 121 13.98 13.29 9.53
CA GLN A 121 13.68 14.49 8.77
C GLN A 121 12.33 15.11 9.20
N LEU A 122 11.34 14.26 9.46
CA LEU A 122 10.03 14.70 9.99
C LEU A 122 10.20 15.39 11.34
N PHE A 123 10.96 14.79 12.26
CA PHE A 123 11.21 15.36 13.58
C PHE A 123 11.92 16.71 13.47
N LEU A 124 12.97 16.80 12.66
CA LEU A 124 13.70 18.05 12.45
C LEU A 124 12.83 19.13 11.81
N ALA A 125 11.98 18.77 10.84
CA ALA A 125 11.04 19.69 10.20
C ALA A 125 10.04 20.26 11.23
N LEU A 126 9.41 19.38 12.02
CA LEU A 126 8.45 19.79 13.06
C LEU A 126 9.14 20.62 14.17
N LEU A 127 10.31 20.21 14.60
CA LEU A 127 11.08 20.95 15.60
C LEU A 127 11.41 22.37 15.12
N THR A 128 11.87 22.52 13.88
CA THR A 128 12.15 23.83 13.29
C THR A 128 10.90 24.71 13.26
N LEU A 129 9.76 24.16 12.82
CA LEU A 129 8.50 24.90 12.78
C LEU A 129 8.03 25.34 14.18
N VAL A 130 8.14 24.46 15.16
CA VAL A 130 7.79 24.78 16.56
C VAL A 130 8.72 25.87 17.11
N CYS A 131 10.02 25.73 16.90
CA CYS A 131 11.00 26.75 17.33
C CYS A 131 10.74 28.11 16.67
N THR A 132 10.41 28.12 15.35
CA THR A 132 10.10 29.36 14.62
C THR A 132 8.83 30.01 15.17
N ASN A 133 7.78 29.26 15.42
CA ASN A 133 6.54 29.80 16.02
C ASN A 133 6.81 30.36 17.44
N LEU A 134 7.67 29.69 18.23
CA LEU A 134 8.05 30.18 19.54
C LEU A 134 8.80 31.52 19.44
N VAL A 135 9.75 31.63 18.52
CA VAL A 135 10.50 32.88 18.29
C VAL A 135 9.57 34.00 17.82
N ALA A 136 8.67 33.71 16.86
CA ALA A 136 7.69 34.67 16.37
C ALA A 136 6.77 35.18 17.50
N TRP A 137 6.32 34.27 18.37
CA TRP A 137 5.53 34.64 19.58
C TRP A 137 6.31 35.53 20.53
N LEU A 138 7.58 35.22 20.79
CA LEU A 138 8.46 36.06 21.65
C LEU A 138 8.69 37.45 21.04
N MET A 139 8.64 37.56 19.71
CA MET A 139 8.72 38.83 18.99
C MET A 139 7.40 39.61 18.94
N GLY A 140 6.34 39.10 19.59
CA GLY A 140 5.02 39.72 19.62
C GLY A 140 4.18 39.55 18.37
N GLN A 141 4.53 38.59 17.51
CA GLN A 141 3.73 38.26 16.32
C GLN A 141 2.51 37.44 16.69
N GLU A 142 1.43 37.61 15.92
CA GLU A 142 0.21 36.80 16.07
C GLU A 142 0.41 35.41 15.46
N VAL A 143 0.90 34.45 16.26
CA VAL A 143 1.16 33.07 15.83
C VAL A 143 -0.04 32.14 15.92
N GLY A 144 -1.13 32.57 16.55
CA GLY A 144 -2.34 31.76 16.76
C GLY A 144 -2.86 31.07 15.49
N PRO A 145 -3.10 31.78 14.39
CA PRO A 145 -3.57 31.20 13.14
C PRO A 145 -2.59 30.18 12.56
N HIS A 146 -1.28 30.45 12.58
CA HIS A 146 -0.26 29.55 12.06
C HIS A 146 -0.17 28.24 12.86
N LEU A 147 -0.20 28.31 14.20
CA LEU A 147 -0.22 27.13 15.06
C LEU A 147 -1.48 26.31 14.85
N GLN A 148 -2.63 26.96 14.70
CA GLN A 148 -3.89 26.28 14.46
C GLN A 148 -3.85 25.52 13.12
N HIS A 149 -3.40 26.15 12.02
CA HIS A 149 -3.25 25.51 10.72
C HIS A 149 -2.25 24.35 10.79
N LEU A 150 -1.08 24.56 11.39
CA LEU A 150 -0.07 23.50 11.54
C LEU A 150 -0.63 22.29 12.29
N THR A 151 -1.35 22.52 13.40
CA THR A 151 -1.92 21.45 14.22
C THR A 151 -3.01 20.69 13.45
N ILE A 152 -3.96 21.39 12.83
CA ILE A 152 -5.06 20.77 12.06
C ILE A 152 -4.49 19.92 10.93
N PHE A 153 -3.61 20.49 10.09
CA PHE A 153 -3.08 19.77 8.94
C PHE A 153 -2.15 18.62 9.31
N THR A 154 -1.32 18.79 10.33
CA THR A 154 -0.48 17.68 10.83
C THR A 154 -1.36 16.53 11.33
N THR A 155 -2.44 16.84 12.06
CA THR A 155 -3.40 15.84 12.54
C THR A 155 -4.11 15.13 11.38
N VAL A 156 -4.58 15.88 10.38
CA VAL A 156 -5.21 15.32 9.17
C VAL A 156 -4.24 14.44 8.40
N CYS A 157 -3.01 14.91 8.15
CA CYS A 157 -1.97 14.11 7.50
C CYS A 157 -1.67 12.83 8.28
N PHE A 158 -1.58 12.92 9.61
CA PHE A 158 -1.38 11.75 10.47
C PHE A 158 -2.53 10.74 10.31
N GLY A 159 -3.76 11.21 10.35
CA GLY A 159 -4.95 10.38 10.15
C GLY A 159 -4.94 9.67 8.79
N ILE A 160 -4.71 10.41 7.71
CA ILE A 160 -4.65 9.86 6.35
C ILE A 160 -3.55 8.81 6.23
N VAL A 161 -2.33 9.12 6.69
CA VAL A 161 -1.20 8.19 6.63
C VAL A 161 -1.44 6.94 7.48
N ALA A 162 -2.08 7.09 8.65
CA ALA A 162 -2.44 5.94 9.50
C ALA A 162 -3.44 5.02 8.80
N VAL A 163 -4.48 5.59 8.15
CA VAL A 163 -5.47 4.82 7.37
C VAL A 163 -4.81 4.11 6.18
N LEU A 164 -3.98 4.82 5.39
CA LEU A 164 -3.27 4.23 4.26
C LEU A 164 -2.38 3.07 4.69
N ARG A 165 -1.63 3.22 5.79
CA ARG A 165 -0.78 2.15 6.32
C ARG A 165 -1.57 0.94 6.81
N ARG A 166 -2.69 1.16 7.51
CA ARG A 166 -3.58 0.06 7.91
C ARG A 166 -4.10 -0.69 6.69
N ALA A 167 -4.53 0.02 5.67
CA ALA A 167 -4.98 -0.58 4.43
C ALA A 167 -3.86 -1.38 3.73
N ASP A 168 -2.64 -0.85 3.66
CA ASP A 168 -1.48 -1.56 3.09
C ASP A 168 -1.16 -2.86 3.84
N THR A 169 -1.19 -2.82 5.18
CA THR A 169 -0.94 -4.02 5.99
C THR A 169 -2.05 -5.06 5.87
N SER A 170 -3.32 -4.63 5.76
CA SER A 170 -4.45 -5.54 5.57
C SER A 170 -4.42 -6.22 4.21
N LEU A 171 -4.06 -5.49 3.15
CA LEU A 171 -3.90 -6.05 1.81
C LEU A 171 -2.76 -7.06 1.74
N ALA A 172 -1.61 -6.73 2.32
CA ALA A 172 -0.46 -7.65 2.36
C ALA A 172 -0.81 -8.95 3.10
N LYS A 173 -1.55 -8.86 4.20
CA LYS A 173 -2.05 -10.05 4.92
C LYS A 173 -3.04 -10.86 4.08
N ALA A 174 -4.00 -10.21 3.43
CA ALA A 174 -4.97 -10.88 2.58
C ALA A 174 -4.31 -11.60 1.38
N GLU A 175 -3.27 -11.00 0.81
CA GLU A 175 -2.50 -11.61 -0.27
C GLU A 175 -1.69 -12.82 0.22
N ALA A 176 -1.06 -12.73 1.39
CA ALA A 176 -0.34 -13.84 2.00
C ALA A 176 -1.28 -15.03 2.30
N THR A 177 -2.45 -14.79 2.89
CA THR A 177 -3.44 -15.85 3.15
C THR A 177 -3.98 -16.48 1.87
N ARG A 178 -4.15 -15.69 0.80
CA ARG A 178 -4.56 -16.21 -0.51
C ARG A 178 -3.49 -17.15 -1.12
N ILE A 179 -2.23 -16.75 -1.05
CA ILE A 179 -1.11 -17.57 -1.56
C ILE A 179 -1.03 -18.88 -0.76
N GLU A 180 -1.15 -18.82 0.56
CA GLU A 180 -1.16 -20.00 1.41
C GLU A 180 -2.33 -20.94 1.08
N ALA A 181 -3.55 -20.42 0.90
CA ALA A 181 -4.72 -21.20 0.50
C ALA A 181 -4.51 -21.89 -0.84
N LEU A 182 -3.93 -21.21 -1.84
CA LEU A 182 -3.61 -21.80 -3.14
C LEU A 182 -2.56 -22.91 -3.03
N ASN A 183 -1.54 -22.72 -2.20
CA ASN A 183 -0.52 -23.73 -1.99
C ASN A 183 -1.09 -24.98 -1.28
N ASN A 184 -1.95 -24.79 -0.30
CA ASN A 184 -2.65 -25.88 0.39
C ASN A 184 -3.56 -26.64 -0.59
N GLN A 185 -4.29 -25.94 -1.45
CA GLN A 185 -5.12 -26.58 -2.47
C GLN A 185 -4.28 -27.39 -3.47
N ARG A 186 -3.14 -26.86 -3.94
CA ARG A 186 -2.22 -27.61 -4.80
C ARG A 186 -1.67 -28.85 -4.13
N ALA A 187 -1.30 -28.75 -2.86
CA ALA A 187 -0.81 -29.91 -2.10
C ALA A 187 -1.90 -30.98 -1.92
N LEU A 188 -3.15 -30.58 -1.72
CA LEU A 188 -4.29 -31.50 -1.64
C LEU A 188 -4.51 -32.23 -2.97
N ILE A 189 -4.55 -31.50 -4.08
CA ILE A 189 -4.71 -32.07 -5.43
C ILE A 189 -3.56 -33.04 -5.73
N ALA A 190 -2.31 -32.66 -5.39
CA ALA A 190 -1.16 -33.53 -5.61
C ALA A 190 -1.25 -34.85 -4.83
N ARG A 191 -1.75 -34.82 -3.58
CA ARG A 191 -1.97 -36.04 -2.78
C ARG A 191 -3.08 -36.88 -3.38
N GLU A 192 -4.19 -36.29 -3.76
CA GLU A 192 -5.33 -37.00 -4.38
C GLU A 192 -4.96 -37.67 -5.69
N LEU A 193 -4.17 -36.98 -6.55
CA LEU A 193 -3.61 -37.57 -7.76
C LEU A 193 -2.65 -38.74 -7.43
N HIS A 194 -1.76 -38.56 -6.45
CA HIS A 194 -0.84 -39.62 -6.05
C HIS A 194 -1.58 -40.86 -5.54
N ASP A 195 -2.59 -40.68 -4.70
CA ASP A 195 -3.40 -41.77 -4.16
C ASP A 195 -4.21 -42.48 -5.23
N THR A 196 -4.71 -41.72 -6.22
CA THR A 196 -5.45 -42.28 -7.36
C THR A 196 -4.52 -43.09 -8.27
N LEU A 197 -3.34 -42.55 -8.60
CA LEU A 197 -2.32 -43.26 -9.38
C LEU A 197 -1.81 -44.51 -8.66
N ALA A 198 -1.56 -44.43 -7.35
CA ALA A 198 -1.13 -45.58 -6.56
C ALA A 198 -2.17 -46.70 -6.58
N ARG A 199 -3.48 -46.37 -6.41
CA ARG A 199 -4.56 -47.33 -6.49
C ARG A 199 -4.70 -47.96 -7.89
N ALA A 200 -4.60 -47.15 -8.95
CA ALA A 200 -4.63 -47.64 -10.33
C ALA A 200 -3.45 -48.58 -10.61
N ASN A 201 -2.23 -48.22 -10.21
CA ASN A 201 -1.05 -49.06 -10.37
C ASN A 201 -1.18 -50.39 -9.60
N THR A 202 -1.67 -50.36 -8.38
CA THR A 202 -1.92 -51.56 -7.58
C THR A 202 -2.91 -52.50 -8.28
N HIS A 203 -4.00 -51.94 -8.83
CA HIS A 203 -4.99 -52.69 -9.57
C HIS A 203 -4.42 -53.35 -10.82
N ILE A 204 -3.61 -52.61 -11.61
CA ILE A 204 -2.89 -53.11 -12.80
C ILE A 204 -1.95 -54.26 -12.43
N VAL A 205 -1.19 -54.12 -11.35
CA VAL A 205 -0.28 -55.18 -10.88
C VAL A 205 -1.05 -56.45 -10.46
N LEU A 206 -2.15 -56.29 -9.75
CA LEU A 206 -3.01 -57.42 -9.36
C LEU A 206 -3.63 -58.14 -10.56
N LEU A 207 -4.08 -57.41 -11.58
CA LEU A 207 -4.60 -57.96 -12.83
C LEU A 207 -3.52 -58.72 -13.59
N ALA A 208 -2.30 -58.16 -13.71
CA ALA A 208 -1.18 -58.79 -14.34
C ALA A 208 -0.71 -60.09 -13.62
N GLN A 209 -0.72 -60.08 -12.26
CA GLN A 209 -0.41 -61.24 -11.46
C GLN A 209 -1.45 -62.37 -11.63
N ASN A 210 -2.74 -61.98 -11.68
CA ASN A 210 -3.84 -62.95 -11.86
C ASN A 210 -3.77 -63.61 -13.27
N ALA A 211 -3.50 -62.80 -14.28
CA ALA A 211 -3.30 -63.31 -15.66
C ALA A 211 -2.09 -64.28 -15.77
N ARG A 212 -1.00 -63.99 -15.03
CA ARG A 212 0.20 -64.86 -15.00
C ARG A 212 -0.05 -66.18 -14.27
N ASN A 213 -0.84 -66.18 -13.21
CA ASN A 213 -1.10 -67.33 -12.39
C ASN A 213 -2.14 -68.32 -13.01
N ASN A 214 -2.94 -67.84 -13.98
CA ASN A 214 -3.97 -68.64 -14.66
C ASN A 214 -3.75 -68.69 -16.18
N PRO A 215 -2.65 -69.29 -16.69
CA PRO A 215 -2.30 -69.27 -18.10
C PRO A 215 -3.18 -70.11 -19.02
N HIS A 216 -4.04 -71.00 -18.46
CA HIS A 216 -4.91 -71.90 -19.21
C HIS A 216 -6.33 -71.35 -19.48
N ASP A 217 -6.69 -70.22 -18.88
CA ASP A 217 -7.99 -69.55 -19.14
C ASP A 217 -7.84 -68.51 -20.23
N HIS A 218 -8.00 -68.95 -21.49
CA HIS A 218 -7.83 -68.11 -22.70
C HIS A 218 -8.85 -66.95 -22.78
N HIS A 219 -9.87 -66.91 -21.91
CA HIS A 219 -10.83 -65.78 -21.85
C HIS A 219 -10.44 -64.67 -20.89
N GLN A 220 -9.57 -64.95 -19.88
CA GLN A 220 -9.20 -63.96 -18.87
C GLN A 220 -8.21 -62.85 -19.35
N PRO A 221 -7.22 -63.12 -20.24
CA PRO A 221 -6.32 -62.05 -20.67
C PRO A 221 -7.00 -60.95 -21.48
N THR A 222 -8.00 -61.27 -22.26
CA THR A 222 -8.78 -60.30 -23.07
C THR A 222 -9.74 -59.48 -22.21
N THR A 223 -10.36 -60.09 -21.19
CA THR A 223 -11.21 -59.38 -20.23
C THR A 223 -10.38 -58.45 -19.32
N ALA A 224 -9.23 -58.92 -18.83
CA ALA A 224 -8.30 -58.11 -18.03
C ALA A 224 -7.74 -56.92 -18.81
N LEU A 225 -7.41 -57.07 -20.08
CA LEU A 225 -7.01 -55.98 -20.97
C LEU A 225 -8.15 -54.98 -21.23
N ASN A 226 -9.35 -55.46 -21.42
CA ASN A 226 -10.55 -54.62 -21.60
C ASN A 226 -10.94 -53.83 -20.34
N ASP A 227 -10.61 -54.31 -19.16
CA ASP A 227 -10.82 -53.61 -17.87
C ASP A 227 -9.69 -52.60 -17.56
N ILE A 228 -8.49 -52.81 -18.06
CA ILE A 228 -7.37 -51.87 -17.90
C ILE A 228 -7.55 -50.61 -18.78
N ILE A 229 -8.07 -50.75 -19.99
CA ILE A 229 -8.23 -49.67 -20.96
C ILE A 229 -9.16 -48.54 -20.44
N PRO A 230 -10.39 -48.82 -19.91
CA PRO A 230 -11.22 -47.77 -19.35
C PRO A 230 -10.67 -47.13 -18.07
N THR A 231 -9.97 -47.89 -17.24
CA THR A 231 -9.33 -47.38 -16.01
C THR A 231 -8.24 -46.36 -16.32
N GLY A 232 -7.45 -46.61 -17.37
CA GLY A 232 -6.43 -45.67 -17.86
C GLY A 232 -7.02 -44.40 -18.51
N ARG A 233 -8.23 -44.49 -19.12
CA ARG A 233 -8.89 -43.32 -19.74
C ARG A 233 -9.58 -42.38 -18.76
N HIS A 234 -9.95 -42.86 -17.57
CA HIS A 234 -10.59 -42.04 -16.52
C HIS A 234 -9.58 -41.33 -15.61
N SER A 235 -8.28 -41.59 -15.77
CA SER A 235 -7.20 -41.01 -14.98
C SER A 235 -6.45 -39.88 -15.71
N VAL A 236 -6.88 -39.47 -16.89
CA VAL A 236 -6.41 -38.32 -17.66
C VAL A 236 -7.51 -37.28 -17.74
#